data_e7617e4f65a4cc659efd7061360ef731
#
_entry.id   e7617e4f65a4cc659efd7061360ef731
#
_cell.length_a   1.000
_cell.length_b   1.000
_cell.length_c   1.000
_cell.angle_alpha   90.00
_cell.angle_beta   90.00
_cell.angle_gamma   90.00
#
_symmetry.space_group_name_H-M   'P 1'
#
loop_
_entity.id
_entity.type
_entity.pdbx_description
1 polymer ?
#
loop_
_entity_poly.entity_id
_entity_poly.type
_entity_poly.pdbx_seq_one_letter_code
_entity_poly.pdbx_strand_id
1 'polypeptide(L)'
;DAAKYPIMDGLEDDFFYNKSATDRHMPGGNSMDNRGAGSMQLINFMLEHFDPRIRVFFEKNDYNSIVVQAFYDKGQRLPSFVEENVISEEVNGKKVFKGWKAPGEPWVRYYGLPTEVEAGLADQHPEYVDYFDKAGKLWKVSDKDGNGETTYYPYSPLNQYMFDKKVIIDYPVAPGAPKVQITDLYAWYGLYLSTAEVNLYLAELKLLSQGQDIGFSGNAESYLKKGVEYSMRAYDKLAGLNHIPYYDNTFGQDKFDVTIKLQENEVTRLLNDPILTLDGSTTENLEKVYLQQYIHFIFFPADQYIMM
;
A
#
# COMPACT_ATOMS: atom_id res chain seq x y z
N ASP A 1 -5.27 6.94 36.00
CA ASP A 1 -4.06 7.25 36.79
C ASP A 1 -2.83 6.75 36.04
N ALA A 2 -2.26 7.62 35.18
CA ALA A 2 -1.13 7.28 34.27
C ALA A 2 0.13 6.84 35.05
N ALA A 3 0.29 7.25 36.33
CA ALA A 3 1.39 6.78 37.16
C ALA A 3 1.20 5.34 37.64
N LYS A 4 -0.05 4.87 37.67
CA LYS A 4 -0.40 3.52 38.10
C LYS A 4 -0.55 2.54 36.93
N TYR A 5 -0.95 3.06 35.77
CA TYR A 5 -1.18 2.29 34.57
C TYR A 5 -0.40 2.96 33.40
N PRO A 6 0.85 2.53 33.16
CA PRO A 6 1.66 3.12 32.09
C PRO A 6 0.95 2.94 30.75
N ILE A 7 1.04 3.97 29.93
CA ILE A 7 0.54 3.93 28.54
C ILE A 7 1.51 3.10 27.72
N MET A 8 1.00 2.43 26.69
CA MET A 8 1.82 1.79 25.67
C MET A 8 2.76 2.83 25.04
N ASP A 9 4.06 2.57 25.05
CA ASP A 9 5.09 3.55 24.70
C ASP A 9 6.14 3.04 23.70
N GLY A 10 6.06 1.79 23.29
CA GLY A 10 6.99 1.17 22.36
C GLY A 10 6.37 0.03 21.55
N LEU A 11 7.07 -0.40 20.51
CA LEU A 11 6.67 -1.55 19.68
C LEU A 11 6.66 -2.87 20.44
N GLU A 12 7.33 -2.93 21.57
CA GLU A 12 7.33 -4.06 22.51
C GLU A 12 6.00 -4.21 23.24
N ASP A 13 5.23 -3.13 23.34
CA ASP A 13 3.88 -3.12 23.91
C ASP A 13 2.81 -3.54 22.91
N ASP A 14 3.13 -3.59 21.61
CA ASP A 14 2.21 -3.97 20.56
C ASP A 14 1.83 -5.46 20.70
N PHE A 15 0.54 -5.74 20.60
CA PHE A 15 0.02 -7.09 20.63
C PHE A 15 -0.23 -7.61 19.24
N PHE A 16 0.65 -8.53 18.77
CA PHE A 16 0.48 -9.27 17.54
C PHE A 16 -0.09 -10.65 17.87
N TYR A 17 -1.12 -11.06 17.14
CA TYR A 17 -1.60 -12.43 17.19
C TYR A 17 -1.15 -13.19 15.92
N ASN A 18 -1.02 -14.49 16.03
CA ASN A 18 -0.64 -15.31 14.91
C ASN A 18 -1.64 -16.44 14.66
N LYS A 19 -1.70 -16.87 13.42
CA LYS A 19 -2.38 -18.08 13.01
C LYS A 19 -1.40 -19.04 12.36
N SER A 20 -1.65 -20.33 12.54
CA SER A 20 -0.80 -21.35 11.92
C SER A 20 -0.82 -21.24 10.40
N ALA A 21 0.19 -21.84 9.77
CA ALA A 21 0.28 -21.90 8.31
C ALA A 21 -0.93 -22.56 7.63
N THR A 22 -1.72 -23.31 8.35
CA THR A 22 -2.92 -24.01 7.83
C THR A 22 -4.23 -23.28 8.10
N ASP A 23 -4.24 -22.33 9.06
CA ASP A 23 -5.42 -21.51 9.38
C ASP A 23 -5.03 -20.03 9.27
N ARG A 24 -5.20 -19.47 8.08
CA ARG A 24 -4.59 -18.19 7.70
C ARG A 24 -5.57 -17.06 7.48
N HIS A 25 -6.84 -17.28 7.77
CA HIS A 25 -7.84 -16.27 7.51
C HIS A 25 -7.94 -15.26 8.66
N MET A 26 -7.93 -14.00 8.29
CA MET A 26 -8.37 -12.95 9.19
C MET A 26 -9.86 -13.21 9.54
N PRO A 27 -10.29 -13.05 10.79
CA PRO A 27 -11.72 -13.12 11.11
C PRO A 27 -12.51 -12.14 10.23
N GLY A 28 -13.42 -12.65 9.41
CA GLY A 28 -14.17 -11.86 8.42
C GLY A 28 -13.49 -11.64 7.07
N GLY A 29 -12.28 -12.14 6.85
CA GLY A 29 -11.51 -11.92 5.63
C GLY A 29 -12.01 -12.65 4.37
N ASN A 30 -12.87 -13.63 4.51
CA ASN A 30 -13.40 -14.42 3.36
C ASN A 30 -14.15 -13.59 2.31
N SER A 31 -14.56 -12.37 2.63
CA SER A 31 -15.21 -11.46 1.67
C SER A 31 -14.21 -10.63 0.85
N MET A 32 -12.92 -10.70 1.15
CA MET A 32 -11.85 -9.94 0.48
C MET A 32 -11.00 -10.80 -0.47
N ASP A 33 -11.40 -12.03 -0.75
CA ASP A 33 -10.71 -12.96 -1.66
C ASP A 33 -10.64 -12.46 -3.12
N ASN A 34 -11.46 -11.48 -3.48
CA ASN A 34 -11.35 -10.80 -4.75
C ASN A 34 -10.40 -9.62 -4.59
N ARG A 35 -9.33 -9.58 -5.39
CA ARG A 35 -8.38 -8.47 -5.49
C ARG A 35 -9.12 -7.13 -5.61
N GLY A 36 -9.54 -6.58 -4.47
CA GLY A 36 -10.12 -5.25 -4.42
C GLY A 36 -9.05 -4.23 -4.82
N ALA A 37 -9.34 -3.41 -5.81
CA ALA A 37 -8.44 -2.33 -6.16
C ALA A 37 -8.38 -1.28 -5.04
N GLY A 38 -7.21 -0.73 -4.82
CA GLY A 38 -7.07 0.41 -3.91
C GLY A 38 -7.81 1.64 -4.42
N SER A 39 -8.39 2.40 -3.52
CA SER A 39 -9.00 3.69 -3.85
C SER A 39 -7.95 4.66 -4.40
N MET A 40 -8.25 5.30 -5.53
CA MET A 40 -7.37 6.30 -6.14
C MET A 40 -7.12 7.48 -5.20
N GLN A 41 -8.14 7.94 -4.47
CA GLN A 41 -8.01 9.05 -3.53
C GLN A 41 -7.01 8.73 -2.42
N LEU A 42 -7.12 7.55 -1.80
CA LEU A 42 -6.23 7.14 -0.73
C LEU A 42 -4.80 6.91 -1.25
N ILE A 43 -4.64 6.19 -2.36
CA ILE A 43 -3.33 5.94 -2.95
C ILE A 43 -2.64 7.25 -3.34
N ASN A 44 -3.35 8.17 -4.01
CA ASN A 44 -2.79 9.46 -4.40
C ASN A 44 -2.39 10.29 -3.17
N PHE A 45 -3.23 10.32 -2.13
CA PHE A 45 -2.89 10.99 -0.87
C PHE A 45 -1.59 10.42 -0.27
N MET A 46 -1.47 9.10 -0.18
CA MET A 46 -0.27 8.46 0.38
C MET A 46 0.98 8.69 -0.49
N LEU A 47 0.82 8.75 -1.82
CA LEU A 47 1.92 9.07 -2.75
C LEU A 47 2.36 10.53 -2.66
N GLU A 48 1.43 11.47 -2.55
CA GLU A 48 1.71 12.91 -2.40
C GLU A 48 2.54 13.20 -1.16
N HIS A 49 2.21 12.54 -0.05
CA HIS A 49 2.90 12.71 1.23
C HIS A 49 4.05 11.72 1.46
N PHE A 50 4.33 10.85 0.50
CA PHE A 50 5.32 9.78 0.61
C PHE A 50 5.14 8.93 1.88
N ASP A 51 3.89 8.56 2.15
CA ASP A 51 3.56 7.69 3.27
C ASP A 51 4.01 6.25 3.00
N PRO A 52 5.02 5.73 3.70
CA PRO A 52 5.59 4.42 3.40
C PRO A 52 4.64 3.25 3.68
N ARG A 53 3.56 3.47 4.44
CA ARG A 53 2.56 2.44 4.73
C ARG A 53 1.83 1.97 3.46
N ILE A 54 1.82 2.79 2.40
CA ILE A 54 1.24 2.41 1.09
C ILE A 54 1.78 1.05 0.61
N ARG A 55 3.06 0.76 0.86
CA ARG A 55 3.75 -0.44 0.41
C ARG A 55 3.34 -1.70 1.15
N VAL A 56 2.76 -1.53 2.34
CA VAL A 56 2.21 -2.61 3.15
C VAL A 56 0.73 -2.79 2.87
N PHE A 57 0.00 -1.69 2.64
CA PHE A 57 -1.44 -1.71 2.42
C PHE A 57 -1.83 -2.19 1.03
N PHE A 58 -0.99 -1.90 0.03
CA PHE A 58 -1.27 -2.22 -1.36
C PHE A 58 -0.13 -3.03 -1.99
N GLU A 59 -0.46 -3.92 -2.89
CA GLU A 59 0.52 -4.61 -3.73
C GLU A 59 0.97 -3.66 -4.86
N LYS A 60 2.23 -3.80 -5.30
CA LYS A 60 2.70 -3.13 -6.53
C LYS A 60 1.85 -3.61 -7.71
N ASN A 61 1.61 -2.74 -8.70
CA ASN A 61 1.02 -3.16 -9.96
C ASN A 61 1.95 -4.15 -10.71
N ASP A 62 1.42 -4.81 -11.74
CA ASP A 62 2.18 -5.85 -12.46
C ASP A 62 3.23 -5.29 -13.45
N TYR A 63 3.26 -3.97 -13.67
CA TYR A 63 4.14 -3.34 -14.67
C TYR A 63 5.54 -3.08 -14.11
N ASN A 64 6.32 -4.15 -13.92
CA ASN A 64 7.75 -4.05 -13.65
C ASN A 64 8.52 -3.81 -14.98
N SER A 65 9.85 -3.66 -14.94
CA SER A 65 10.66 -3.38 -16.13
C SER A 65 10.55 -4.48 -17.18
N ILE A 66 10.38 -5.72 -16.78
CA ILE A 66 10.26 -6.89 -17.66
C ILE A 66 8.95 -6.83 -18.42
N VAL A 67 7.86 -6.51 -17.72
CA VAL A 67 6.52 -6.40 -18.32
C VAL A 67 6.45 -5.19 -19.25
N VAL A 68 6.95 -4.04 -18.83
CA VAL A 68 7.02 -2.83 -19.66
C VAL A 68 7.80 -3.12 -20.97
N GLN A 69 8.95 -3.78 -20.87
CA GLN A 69 9.73 -4.15 -22.05
C GLN A 69 8.97 -5.12 -22.96
N ALA A 70 8.22 -6.07 -22.39
CA ALA A 70 7.41 -7.00 -23.17
C ALA A 70 6.33 -6.29 -24.00
N PHE A 71 5.69 -5.24 -23.45
CA PHE A 71 4.75 -4.40 -24.19
C PHE A 71 5.44 -3.67 -25.34
N TYR A 72 6.61 -3.08 -25.10
CA TYR A 72 7.40 -2.42 -26.16
C TYR A 72 7.82 -3.38 -27.27
N ASP A 73 8.29 -4.57 -26.92
CA ASP A 73 8.73 -5.58 -27.89
C ASP A 73 7.61 -6.07 -28.80
N LYS A 74 6.36 -6.01 -28.33
CA LYS A 74 5.16 -6.35 -29.08
C LYS A 74 4.51 -5.15 -29.79
N GLY A 75 5.09 -3.95 -29.64
CA GLY A 75 4.50 -2.72 -30.17
C GLY A 75 3.14 -2.38 -29.56
N GLN A 76 2.89 -2.84 -28.35
CA GLN A 76 1.66 -2.56 -27.62
C GLN A 76 1.78 -1.29 -26.78
N ARG A 77 0.67 -0.59 -26.62
CA ARG A 77 0.58 0.59 -25.78
C ARG A 77 0.53 0.17 -24.33
N LEU A 78 1.27 0.88 -23.49
CA LEU A 78 1.11 0.84 -22.03
C LEU A 78 -0.10 1.70 -21.61
N PRO A 79 -0.71 1.45 -20.43
CA PRO A 79 -1.58 2.42 -19.80
C PRO A 79 -0.85 3.76 -19.64
N SER A 80 -1.54 4.90 -19.87
CA SER A 80 -0.91 6.22 -19.90
C SER A 80 -0.18 6.54 -18.61
N PHE A 81 -0.81 6.27 -17.46
CA PHE A 81 -0.22 6.52 -16.15
C PHE A 81 0.98 5.62 -15.82
N VAL A 82 1.14 4.47 -16.49
CA VAL A 82 2.36 3.67 -16.43
C VAL A 82 3.43 4.29 -17.32
N GLU A 83 3.07 4.60 -18.59
CA GLU A 83 3.99 5.19 -19.59
C GLU A 83 4.59 6.51 -19.11
N GLU A 84 3.80 7.35 -18.43
CA GLU A 84 4.24 8.64 -17.89
C GLU A 84 5.39 8.52 -16.91
N ASN A 85 5.55 7.37 -16.23
CA ASN A 85 6.60 7.14 -15.24
C ASN A 85 7.81 6.38 -15.81
N VAL A 86 7.77 6.00 -17.08
CA VAL A 86 8.86 5.25 -17.71
C VAL A 86 9.87 6.18 -18.37
N ILE A 87 11.15 5.87 -18.20
CA ILE A 87 12.25 6.39 -19.03
C ILE A 87 12.55 5.35 -20.09
N SER A 88 12.41 5.72 -21.37
CA SER A 88 12.69 4.83 -22.50
C SER A 88 13.54 5.53 -23.55
N GLU A 89 14.27 4.76 -24.34
CA GLU A 89 15.06 5.23 -25.49
C GLU A 89 14.77 4.38 -26.72
N GLU A 90 14.89 4.98 -27.90
CA GLU A 90 14.90 4.22 -29.14
C GLU A 90 16.30 3.69 -29.43
N VAL A 91 16.43 2.37 -29.55
CA VAL A 91 17.65 1.69 -29.90
C VAL A 91 17.39 0.80 -31.11
N ASN A 92 18.00 1.11 -32.26
CA ASN A 92 17.79 0.37 -33.51
C ASN A 92 16.31 0.25 -33.94
N GLY A 93 15.55 1.35 -33.76
CA GLY A 93 14.11 1.39 -34.10
C GLY A 93 13.20 0.62 -33.13
N LYS A 94 13.71 0.25 -31.97
CA LYS A 94 12.94 -0.38 -30.89
C LYS A 94 12.95 0.45 -29.64
N LYS A 95 11.81 0.59 -28.99
CA LYS A 95 11.69 1.26 -27.70
C LYS A 95 12.22 0.35 -26.58
N VAL A 96 13.14 0.85 -25.79
CA VAL A 96 13.83 0.10 -24.73
C VAL A 96 13.63 0.80 -23.41
N PHE A 97 13.19 0.05 -22.40
CA PHE A 97 13.07 0.53 -21.02
C PHE A 97 14.48 0.81 -20.45
N LYS A 98 14.63 1.97 -19.81
CA LYS A 98 15.88 2.43 -19.19
C LYS A 98 15.80 2.69 -17.71
N GLY A 99 14.60 2.89 -17.20
CA GLY A 99 14.37 3.18 -15.78
C GLY A 99 13.04 3.82 -15.49
N TRP A 100 12.91 4.25 -14.27
CA TRP A 100 11.73 4.96 -13.77
C TRP A 100 12.05 6.44 -13.58
N LYS A 101 11.10 7.30 -13.90
CA LYS A 101 11.19 8.72 -13.54
C LYS A 101 11.10 8.88 -12.02
N ALA A 102 11.59 10.04 -11.53
CA ALA A 102 11.41 10.38 -10.11
C ALA A 102 9.91 10.39 -9.74
N PRO A 103 9.54 9.90 -8.55
CA PRO A 103 10.43 9.49 -7.46
C PRO A 103 11.06 8.09 -7.61
N GLY A 104 10.70 7.30 -8.63
CA GLY A 104 11.23 5.97 -8.87
C GLY A 104 10.51 4.87 -8.09
N GLU A 105 11.05 3.66 -8.15
CA GLU A 105 10.58 2.53 -7.34
C GLU A 105 10.77 2.82 -5.84
N PRO A 106 9.86 2.36 -4.96
CA PRO A 106 8.64 1.61 -5.28
C PRO A 106 7.45 2.52 -5.64
N TRP A 107 7.57 3.83 -5.52
CA TRP A 107 6.48 4.81 -5.55
C TRP A 107 5.71 4.82 -6.87
N VAL A 108 6.41 4.67 -8.00
CA VAL A 108 5.81 4.67 -9.34
C VAL A 108 5.00 3.41 -9.68
N ARG A 109 4.94 2.47 -8.74
CA ARG A 109 4.26 1.18 -8.94
C ARG A 109 2.90 1.09 -8.24
N TYR A 110 2.39 2.20 -7.67
CA TYR A 110 1.11 2.23 -6.97
C TYR A 110 0.11 3.10 -7.72
N TYR A 111 -1.01 2.50 -8.12
CA TYR A 111 -2.12 3.16 -8.80
C TYR A 111 -3.44 2.69 -8.21
N GLY A 112 -4.34 3.63 -7.91
CA GLY A 112 -5.69 3.35 -7.47
C GLY A 112 -6.70 3.39 -8.61
N LEU A 113 -7.86 2.78 -8.40
CA LEU A 113 -9.00 2.96 -9.28
C LEU A 113 -9.87 4.13 -8.82
N PRO A 114 -10.42 4.92 -9.77
CA PRO A 114 -11.44 5.92 -9.45
C PRO A 114 -12.66 5.24 -8.81
N THR A 115 -13.10 5.77 -7.68
CA THR A 115 -14.27 5.23 -6.97
C THR A 115 -15.60 5.67 -7.55
N GLU A 116 -15.59 6.78 -8.31
CA GLU A 116 -16.78 7.37 -8.91
C GLU A 116 -17.21 6.65 -10.21
N VAL A 117 -16.38 5.73 -10.71
CA VAL A 117 -16.63 5.11 -12.01
C VAL A 117 -16.99 3.65 -11.84
N GLU A 118 -18.24 3.33 -12.08
CA GLU A 118 -18.63 1.96 -12.34
C GLU A 118 -18.00 1.48 -13.66
N ALA A 119 -17.49 0.26 -13.66
CA ALA A 119 -16.87 -0.33 -14.86
C ALA A 119 -17.80 -0.29 -16.11
N GLY A 120 -19.13 -0.25 -15.89
CA GLY A 120 -20.14 -0.07 -16.91
C GLY A 120 -20.12 1.30 -17.62
N LEU A 121 -19.60 2.34 -16.96
CA LEU A 121 -19.57 3.70 -17.50
C LEU A 121 -18.29 4.01 -18.27
N ALA A 122 -17.29 3.12 -18.27
CA ALA A 122 -16.02 3.35 -18.95
C ALA A 122 -16.18 3.61 -20.48
N ASP A 123 -17.22 3.10 -21.13
CA ASP A 123 -17.52 3.39 -22.53
C ASP A 123 -17.97 4.82 -22.77
N GLN A 124 -18.50 5.48 -21.76
CA GLN A 124 -19.01 6.84 -21.81
C GLN A 124 -17.95 7.86 -21.41
N HIS A 125 -16.84 7.39 -20.82
CA HIS A 125 -15.77 8.20 -20.28
C HIS A 125 -14.42 7.78 -20.87
N PRO A 126 -14.01 8.36 -22.01
CA PRO A 126 -12.76 8.02 -22.68
C PRO A 126 -11.51 8.18 -21.78
N GLU A 127 -11.56 9.05 -20.77
CA GLU A 127 -10.51 9.28 -19.78
C GLU A 127 -10.24 8.05 -18.90
N TYR A 128 -11.19 7.14 -18.80
CA TYR A 128 -11.06 5.93 -17.98
C TYR A 128 -10.67 4.67 -18.79
N VAL A 129 -10.45 4.81 -20.09
CA VAL A 129 -10.11 3.68 -20.97
C VAL A 129 -8.85 2.92 -20.50
N ASP A 130 -7.91 3.62 -19.88
CA ASP A 130 -6.68 3.02 -19.39
C ASP A 130 -6.87 2.20 -18.08
N TYR A 131 -7.99 2.42 -17.38
CA TYR A 131 -8.34 1.66 -16.17
C TYR A 131 -9.21 0.44 -16.47
N PHE A 132 -10.01 0.51 -17.54
CA PHE A 132 -10.98 -0.53 -17.89
C PHE A 132 -10.74 -1.01 -19.32
N ASP A 133 -9.96 -2.05 -19.48
CA ASP A 133 -9.67 -2.65 -20.79
C ASP A 133 -10.84 -3.48 -21.31
N LYS A 134 -11.92 -2.81 -21.75
CA LYS A 134 -13.10 -3.49 -22.31
C LYS A 134 -12.80 -4.28 -23.58
N ALA A 135 -11.83 -3.83 -24.37
CA ALA A 135 -11.41 -4.54 -25.57
C ALA A 135 -10.52 -5.74 -25.24
N GLY A 136 -10.10 -5.90 -23.97
CA GLY A 136 -9.24 -6.98 -23.52
C GLY A 136 -7.84 -6.94 -24.12
N LYS A 137 -7.35 -5.77 -24.53
CA LYS A 137 -6.09 -5.65 -25.28
C LYS A 137 -5.02 -4.83 -24.57
N LEU A 138 -5.43 -3.86 -23.73
CA LEU A 138 -4.50 -2.93 -23.06
C LEU A 138 -3.61 -3.62 -22.03
N TRP A 139 -4.16 -4.60 -21.32
CA TRP A 139 -3.49 -5.26 -20.21
C TRP A 139 -2.95 -6.64 -20.58
N LYS A 140 -3.05 -7.01 -21.84
CA LYS A 140 -2.71 -8.34 -22.34
C LYS A 140 -1.58 -8.28 -23.33
N VAL A 141 -0.67 -9.20 -23.21
CA VAL A 141 0.41 -9.43 -24.15
C VAL A 141 0.37 -10.88 -24.61
N SER A 142 0.45 -11.10 -25.92
CA SER A 142 0.53 -12.44 -26.48
C SER A 142 1.77 -13.18 -25.96
N ASP A 143 1.61 -14.43 -25.59
CA ASP A 143 2.70 -15.29 -25.18
C ASP A 143 3.73 -15.45 -26.30
N LYS A 144 4.93 -15.91 -25.93
CA LYS A 144 6.07 -16.01 -26.85
C LYS A 144 5.77 -16.82 -28.10
N ASP A 145 4.93 -17.82 -27.97
CA ASP A 145 4.55 -18.75 -29.07
C ASP A 145 3.25 -18.34 -29.76
N GLY A 146 2.62 -17.24 -29.36
CA GLY A 146 1.36 -16.78 -29.90
C GLY A 146 0.13 -17.64 -29.56
N ASN A 147 0.28 -18.62 -28.69
CA ASN A 147 -0.77 -19.58 -28.31
C ASN A 147 -1.59 -19.18 -27.09
N GLY A 148 -1.29 -18.05 -26.49
CA GLY A 148 -1.96 -17.52 -25.29
C GLY A 148 -1.74 -16.05 -25.09
N GLU A 149 -2.39 -15.49 -24.08
CA GLU A 149 -2.23 -14.11 -23.64
C GLU A 149 -2.01 -14.08 -22.14
N THR A 150 -1.06 -13.25 -21.68
CA THR A 150 -0.88 -12.96 -20.27
C THR A 150 -1.47 -11.59 -19.94
N THR A 151 -2.30 -11.54 -18.91
CA THR A 151 -2.92 -10.31 -18.41
C THR A 151 -2.08 -9.71 -17.30
N TYR A 152 -1.84 -8.41 -17.37
CA TYR A 152 -1.13 -7.62 -16.37
C TYR A 152 -2.02 -6.50 -15.88
N TYR A 153 -2.15 -6.38 -14.55
CA TYR A 153 -3.02 -5.39 -13.93
C TYR A 153 -2.26 -4.10 -13.62
N PRO A 154 -2.72 -2.94 -14.12
CA PRO A 154 -2.03 -1.68 -13.93
C PRO A 154 -2.35 -0.99 -12.59
N TYR A 155 -3.35 -1.46 -11.86
CA TYR A 155 -3.73 -0.92 -10.55
C TYR A 155 -3.22 -1.78 -9.40
N SER A 156 -3.10 -1.16 -8.24
CA SER A 156 -2.65 -1.78 -7.00
C SER A 156 -3.82 -2.34 -6.21
N PRO A 157 -3.92 -3.66 -6.03
CA PRO A 157 -4.91 -4.23 -5.14
C PRO A 157 -4.51 -4.03 -3.68
N LEU A 158 -5.47 -4.15 -2.77
CA LEU A 158 -5.18 -4.34 -1.36
C LEU A 158 -4.25 -5.54 -1.18
N ASN A 159 -3.29 -5.39 -0.28
CA ASN A 159 -2.27 -6.41 -0.05
C ASN A 159 -2.87 -7.64 0.64
N GLN A 160 -3.14 -8.67 -0.14
CA GLN A 160 -3.79 -9.89 0.35
C GLN A 160 -2.94 -10.65 1.37
N TYR A 161 -1.63 -10.43 1.40
CA TYR A 161 -0.74 -11.04 2.40
C TYR A 161 -0.97 -10.49 3.81
N MET A 162 -1.65 -9.36 3.91
CA MET A 162 -2.05 -8.76 5.18
C MET A 162 -3.38 -9.30 5.70
N PHE A 163 -4.22 -9.88 4.84
CA PHE A 163 -5.52 -10.44 5.21
C PHE A 163 -5.54 -11.96 5.21
N ASP A 164 -5.07 -12.51 4.13
CA ASP A 164 -5.06 -13.93 3.89
C ASP A 164 -3.76 -14.29 3.21
N LYS A 165 -2.99 -15.13 3.83
CA LYS A 165 -1.72 -15.52 3.27
C LYS A 165 -1.95 -16.41 2.07
N LYS A 166 -1.66 -15.91 0.91
CA LYS A 166 -1.57 -16.76 -0.27
C LYS A 166 -0.44 -17.76 -0.11
N VAL A 167 -0.74 -19.01 -0.41
CA VAL A 167 0.25 -20.08 -0.46
C VAL A 167 1.20 -19.91 -1.65
N ILE A 168 0.70 -19.26 -2.70
CA ILE A 168 1.42 -19.07 -3.96
C ILE A 168 1.50 -17.58 -4.25
N ILE A 169 2.72 -17.08 -4.34
CA ILE A 169 3.01 -15.71 -4.77
C ILE A 169 3.44 -15.77 -6.22
N ASP A 170 2.67 -15.14 -7.11
CA ASP A 170 3.03 -15.01 -8.51
C ASP A 170 3.78 -13.67 -8.72
N TYR A 171 5.01 -13.75 -9.20
CA TYR A 171 5.77 -12.57 -9.62
C TYR A 171 5.49 -12.26 -11.11
N PRO A 172 5.25 -11.01 -11.50
CA PRO A 172 5.07 -10.63 -12.89
C PRO A 172 6.33 -10.91 -13.73
N VAL A 173 6.18 -11.77 -14.73
CA VAL A 173 7.26 -12.20 -15.64
C VAL A 173 6.91 -11.88 -17.08
N ALA A 174 7.86 -12.00 -17.99
CA ALA A 174 7.60 -11.86 -19.41
C ALA A 174 6.54 -12.88 -19.89
N PRO A 175 5.69 -12.54 -20.89
CA PRO A 175 4.70 -13.45 -21.45
C PRO A 175 5.34 -14.76 -21.89
N GLY A 176 4.72 -15.88 -21.56
CA GLY A 176 5.21 -17.23 -21.85
C GLY A 176 6.44 -17.67 -21.03
N ALA A 177 6.94 -16.84 -20.12
CA ALA A 177 7.95 -17.26 -19.17
C ALA A 177 7.32 -18.11 -18.06
N PRO A 178 8.07 -19.08 -17.48
CA PRO A 178 7.62 -19.79 -16.31
C PRO A 178 7.32 -18.83 -15.16
N LYS A 179 6.13 -18.96 -14.55
CA LYS A 179 5.79 -18.18 -13.37
C LYS A 179 6.77 -18.47 -12.24
N VAL A 180 7.23 -17.42 -11.58
CA VAL A 180 7.95 -17.55 -10.32
C VAL A 180 6.94 -17.67 -9.21
N GLN A 181 6.98 -18.79 -8.51
CA GLN A 181 6.06 -19.08 -7.42
C GLN A 181 6.85 -19.33 -6.14
N ILE A 182 6.43 -18.68 -5.08
CA ILE A 182 6.90 -18.97 -3.73
C ILE A 182 5.78 -19.69 -3.00
N THR A 183 6.08 -20.89 -2.55
CA THR A 183 5.10 -21.79 -1.93
C THR A 183 5.36 -22.01 -0.44
N ASP A 184 6.26 -21.25 0.15
CA ASP A 184 6.62 -21.40 1.55
C ASP A 184 5.45 -21.08 2.48
N LEU A 185 5.22 -21.97 3.42
CA LEU A 185 4.13 -21.88 4.38
C LEU A 185 4.62 -21.22 5.67
N TYR A 186 4.41 -19.91 5.80
CA TYR A 186 4.70 -19.17 7.03
C TYR A 186 3.44 -19.00 7.90
N ALA A 187 3.59 -18.83 9.20
CA ALA A 187 2.50 -18.36 10.04
C ALA A 187 2.03 -16.98 9.57
N TRP A 188 0.74 -16.69 9.73
CA TRP A 188 0.20 -15.37 9.47
C TRP A 188 0.10 -14.58 10.78
N TYR A 189 0.45 -13.32 10.72
CA TYR A 189 0.41 -12.40 11.87
C TYR A 189 -0.56 -11.25 11.58
N GLY A 190 -1.34 -10.86 12.59
CA GLY A 190 -2.18 -9.68 12.60
C GLY A 190 -1.85 -8.79 13.79
N LEU A 191 -2.07 -7.49 13.64
CA LEU A 191 -1.99 -6.53 14.73
C LEU A 191 -3.33 -6.53 15.46
N TYR A 192 -3.33 -6.59 16.80
CA TYR A 192 -4.55 -6.60 17.60
C TYR A 192 -4.72 -5.32 18.41
N LEU A 193 -3.66 -4.84 19.03
CA LEU A 193 -3.61 -3.60 19.78
C LEU A 193 -2.22 -3.00 19.57
N SER A 194 -2.13 -1.70 19.38
CA SER A 194 -0.87 -1.05 19.08
C SER A 194 -0.62 0.24 19.85
N THR A 195 0.64 0.53 20.08
CA THR A 195 1.09 1.83 20.58
C THR A 195 0.66 2.97 19.65
N ALA A 196 0.57 2.71 18.35
CA ALA A 196 0.06 3.66 17.37
C ALA A 196 -1.38 4.08 17.67
N GLU A 197 -2.26 3.10 17.83
CA GLU A 197 -3.68 3.30 18.14
C GLU A 197 -3.85 4.15 19.40
N VAL A 198 -3.18 3.75 20.49
CA VAL A 198 -3.26 4.47 21.77
C VAL A 198 -2.84 5.93 21.61
N ASN A 199 -1.74 6.21 20.90
CA ASN A 199 -1.27 7.57 20.69
C ASN A 199 -2.19 8.40 19.78
N LEU A 200 -2.80 7.79 18.76
CA LEU A 200 -3.79 8.46 17.91
C LEU A 200 -5.05 8.85 18.72
N TYR A 201 -5.55 7.98 19.60
CA TYR A 201 -6.65 8.33 20.51
C TYR A 201 -6.26 9.41 21.52
N LEU A 202 -5.02 9.40 22.03
CA LEU A 202 -4.55 10.47 22.92
C LEU A 202 -4.46 11.82 22.20
N ALA A 203 -4.08 11.85 20.92
CA ALA A 203 -4.11 13.07 20.11
C ALA A 203 -5.53 13.63 20.00
N GLU A 204 -6.51 12.78 19.71
CA GLU A 204 -7.92 13.12 19.65
C GLU A 204 -8.43 13.66 20.99
N LEU A 205 -8.21 12.93 22.08
CA LEU A 205 -8.64 13.34 23.43
C LEU A 205 -8.04 14.68 23.85
N LYS A 206 -6.77 14.95 23.49
CA LYS A 206 -6.13 16.24 23.75
C LYS A 206 -6.82 17.39 23.01
N LEU A 207 -7.24 17.20 21.75
CA LEU A 207 -8.00 18.20 21.01
C LEU A 207 -9.40 18.41 21.60
N LEU A 208 -10.09 17.33 21.93
CA LEU A 208 -11.44 17.37 22.52
C LEU A 208 -11.46 17.98 23.91
N SER A 209 -10.36 17.86 24.67
CA SER A 209 -10.26 18.44 26.04
C SER A 209 -10.22 19.97 26.04
N GLN A 210 -9.99 20.61 24.91
CA GLN A 210 -9.89 22.07 24.77
C GLN A 210 -8.95 22.71 25.80
N GLY A 211 -7.83 22.04 26.09
CA GLY A 211 -6.82 22.50 27.04
C GLY A 211 -7.07 22.12 28.49
N GLN A 212 -8.16 21.42 28.80
CA GLN A 212 -8.36 20.86 30.14
C GLN A 212 -7.34 19.74 30.43
N ASP A 213 -6.90 19.66 31.67
CA ASP A 213 -6.03 18.57 32.11
C ASP A 213 -6.81 17.25 32.11
N ILE A 214 -6.38 16.31 31.29
CA ILE A 214 -6.94 14.95 31.22
C ILE A 214 -5.99 13.90 31.83
N GLY A 215 -5.01 14.33 32.62
CA GLY A 215 -4.09 13.44 33.32
C GLY A 215 -2.92 12.89 32.50
N PHE A 216 -2.75 13.33 31.24
CA PHE A 216 -1.63 12.95 30.39
C PHE A 216 -0.79 14.18 30.00
N SER A 217 0.52 14.07 30.09
CA SER A 217 1.47 15.09 29.63
C SER A 217 1.53 15.13 28.09
N GLY A 218 2.13 16.17 27.53
CA GLY A 218 2.25 16.33 26.06
C GLY A 218 1.07 17.07 25.43
N ASN A 219 1.19 17.33 24.13
CA ASN A 219 0.18 17.98 23.32
C ASN A 219 -0.35 17.05 22.21
N ALA A 220 -1.44 17.45 21.57
CA ALA A 220 -2.09 16.64 20.53
C ALA A 220 -1.14 16.31 19.37
N GLU A 221 -0.35 17.28 18.89
CA GLU A 221 0.56 17.06 17.75
C GLU A 221 1.66 16.05 18.10
N SER A 222 2.20 16.10 19.33
CA SER A 222 3.21 15.13 19.74
C SER A 222 2.67 13.70 19.78
N TYR A 223 1.43 13.53 20.21
CA TYR A 223 0.75 12.24 20.18
C TYR A 223 0.40 11.79 18.76
N LEU A 224 -0.06 12.72 17.92
CA LEU A 224 -0.33 12.41 16.50
C LEU A 224 0.94 11.91 15.79
N LYS A 225 2.05 12.65 15.90
CA LYS A 225 3.32 12.26 15.28
C LYS A 225 3.83 10.92 15.81
N LYS A 226 3.72 10.70 17.11
CA LYS A 226 4.08 9.44 17.74
C LYS A 226 3.19 8.28 17.25
N GLY A 227 1.88 8.50 17.17
CA GLY A 227 0.95 7.53 16.62
C GLY A 227 1.26 7.15 15.17
N VAL A 228 1.56 8.13 14.32
CA VAL A 228 1.96 7.89 12.92
C VAL A 228 3.30 7.14 12.83
N GLU A 229 4.30 7.52 13.64
CA GLU A 229 5.58 6.82 13.68
C GLU A 229 5.41 5.35 14.05
N TYR A 230 4.71 5.07 15.14
CA TYR A 230 4.47 3.68 15.55
C TYR A 230 3.59 2.91 14.55
N SER A 231 2.66 3.58 13.88
CA SER A 231 1.90 2.97 12.80
C SER A 231 2.80 2.49 11.66
N MET A 232 3.72 3.34 11.19
CA MET A 232 4.70 2.94 10.17
C MET A 232 5.55 1.75 10.61
N ARG A 233 6.08 1.80 11.81
CA ARG A 233 6.97 0.75 12.36
C ARG A 233 6.23 -0.56 12.64
N ALA A 234 5.01 -0.50 13.17
CA ALA A 234 4.18 -1.69 13.42
C ALA A 234 3.84 -2.40 12.11
N TYR A 235 3.45 -1.65 11.07
CA TYR A 235 3.15 -2.21 9.76
C TYR A 235 4.40 -2.74 9.04
N ASP A 236 5.55 -2.08 9.17
CA ASP A 236 6.82 -2.62 8.66
C ASP A 236 7.19 -3.95 9.34
N LYS A 237 7.09 -4.02 10.66
CA LYS A 237 7.31 -5.25 11.42
C LYS A 237 6.35 -6.37 10.98
N LEU A 238 5.06 -6.02 10.81
CA LEU A 238 4.04 -6.96 10.36
C LEU A 238 4.30 -7.46 8.93
N ALA A 239 4.74 -6.57 8.04
CA ALA A 239 5.14 -6.90 6.68
C ALA A 239 6.28 -7.94 6.65
N GLY A 240 7.28 -7.76 7.49
CA GLY A 240 8.37 -8.72 7.65
C GLY A 240 7.92 -10.06 8.22
N LEU A 241 7.10 -10.05 9.26
CA LEU A 241 6.54 -11.27 9.86
C LEU A 241 5.67 -12.06 8.88
N ASN A 242 4.95 -11.37 8.00
CA ASN A 242 4.09 -11.98 7.00
C ASN A 242 4.83 -12.32 5.70
N HIS A 243 6.12 -12.03 5.61
CA HIS A 243 6.93 -12.29 4.40
C HIS A 243 6.25 -11.75 3.14
N ILE A 244 5.76 -10.49 3.19
CA ILE A 244 5.11 -9.91 2.03
C ILE A 244 6.12 -9.70 0.88
N PRO A 245 5.66 -9.75 -0.39
CA PRO A 245 6.54 -9.59 -1.54
C PRO A 245 7.36 -8.30 -1.48
N TYR A 246 8.60 -8.36 -1.94
CA TYR A 246 9.57 -7.25 -1.97
C TYR A 246 10.10 -6.79 -0.61
N TYR A 247 9.68 -7.38 0.50
CA TYR A 247 10.20 -6.99 1.82
C TYR A 247 11.68 -7.36 1.96
N ASP A 248 12.07 -8.60 1.63
CA ASP A 248 13.44 -9.12 1.74
C ASP A 248 14.15 -9.25 0.38
N ASN A 249 13.69 -8.57 -0.68
CA ASN A 249 14.21 -8.72 -2.05
C ASN A 249 14.22 -10.15 -2.58
N THR A 250 13.40 -11.04 -2.02
CA THR A 250 13.33 -12.44 -2.43
C THR A 250 12.81 -12.65 -3.86
N PHE A 251 12.27 -11.59 -4.47
CA PHE A 251 11.71 -11.61 -5.82
C PHE A 251 12.64 -11.04 -6.90
N GLY A 252 13.84 -10.67 -6.59
CA GLY A 252 14.83 -9.95 -7.37
C GLY A 252 15.17 -10.42 -8.79
N GLN A 253 14.16 -10.72 -9.60
CA GLN A 253 14.33 -10.98 -11.04
C GLN A 253 14.41 -9.68 -11.84
N ASP A 254 13.79 -8.62 -11.34
CA ASP A 254 13.91 -7.28 -11.91
C ASP A 254 14.94 -6.46 -11.15
N LYS A 255 16.02 -6.08 -11.83
CA LYS A 255 17.09 -5.26 -11.24
C LYS A 255 16.64 -3.86 -10.80
N PHE A 256 15.47 -3.42 -11.22
CA PHE A 256 14.87 -2.15 -10.85
C PHE A 256 13.92 -2.26 -9.66
N ASP A 257 13.57 -3.48 -9.25
CA ASP A 257 12.77 -3.65 -8.04
C ASP A 257 13.59 -3.31 -6.80
N VAL A 258 12.97 -2.57 -5.89
CA VAL A 258 13.56 -2.20 -4.60
C VAL A 258 12.75 -2.75 -3.44
N THR A 259 13.41 -2.91 -2.30
CA THR A 259 12.76 -3.33 -1.07
C THR A 259 11.66 -2.36 -0.65
N ILE A 260 10.61 -2.90 -0.03
CA ILE A 260 9.55 -2.12 0.60
C ILE A 260 9.80 -1.87 2.10
N LYS A 261 10.92 -2.37 2.65
CA LYS A 261 11.29 -2.11 4.06
C LYS A 261 11.31 -0.62 4.35
N LEU A 262 10.80 -0.26 5.51
CA LEU A 262 10.81 1.11 6.01
C LEU A 262 12.25 1.61 6.17
N GLN A 263 12.50 2.85 5.74
CA GLN A 263 13.77 3.53 5.89
C GLN A 263 13.61 4.72 6.86
N GLU A 264 14.61 4.97 7.71
CA GLU A 264 14.54 6.04 8.70
C GLU A 264 14.36 7.45 8.11
N ASN A 265 14.87 7.68 6.92
CA ASN A 265 14.66 8.95 6.22
C ASN A 265 13.21 9.13 5.76
N GLU A 266 12.48 8.05 5.49
CA GLU A 266 11.05 8.09 5.13
C GLU A 266 10.21 8.41 6.37
N VAL A 267 10.53 7.80 7.51
CA VAL A 267 9.91 8.13 8.81
C VAL A 267 10.09 9.61 9.09
N THR A 268 11.33 10.09 9.04
CA THR A 268 11.66 11.50 9.27
C THR A 268 10.93 12.42 8.30
N ARG A 269 10.82 12.04 7.02
CA ARG A 269 10.12 12.82 5.99
C ARG A 269 8.65 13.00 6.34
N LEU A 270 7.94 11.90 6.62
CA LEU A 270 6.51 11.96 6.92
C LEU A 270 6.23 12.70 8.23
N LEU A 271 7.04 12.50 9.27
CA LEU A 271 6.86 13.20 10.55
C LEU A 271 7.08 14.72 10.46
N ASN A 272 7.78 15.19 9.43
CA ASN A 272 7.95 16.61 9.14
C ASN A 272 6.97 17.14 8.07
N ASP A 273 6.08 16.31 7.57
CA ASP A 273 5.08 16.75 6.60
C ASP A 273 4.04 17.66 7.26
N PRO A 274 3.63 18.78 6.60
CA PRO A 274 2.62 19.69 7.11
C PRO A 274 1.27 19.05 7.45
N ILE A 275 0.93 17.90 6.86
CA ILE A 275 -0.31 17.18 7.21
C ILE A 275 -0.37 16.75 8.68
N LEU A 276 0.78 16.62 9.34
CA LEU A 276 0.88 16.26 10.76
C LEU A 276 1.05 17.47 11.69
N THR A 277 1.00 18.71 11.17
CA THR A 277 1.05 19.92 11.97
C THR A 277 -0.37 20.33 12.37
N LEU A 278 -0.60 20.51 13.67
CA LEU A 278 -1.91 20.86 14.21
C LEU A 278 -2.00 22.37 14.52
N ASP A 279 -2.00 23.18 13.46
CA ASP A 279 -2.00 24.64 13.49
C ASP A 279 -3.35 25.30 13.11
N GLY A 280 -4.35 24.47 12.79
CA GLY A 280 -5.69 24.89 12.44
C GLY A 280 -6.66 25.02 13.63
N SER A 281 -7.93 25.21 13.32
CA SER A 281 -9.01 25.09 14.31
C SER A 281 -9.10 23.66 14.89
N THR A 282 -9.82 23.52 16.00
CA THR A 282 -10.03 22.18 16.61
C THR A 282 -10.64 21.20 15.60
N THR A 283 -11.59 21.63 14.77
CA THR A 283 -12.22 20.80 13.75
C THR A 283 -11.22 20.36 12.68
N GLU A 284 -10.46 21.28 12.10
CA GLU A 284 -9.44 20.96 11.09
C GLU A 284 -8.35 20.04 11.65
N ASN A 285 -7.95 20.24 12.89
CA ASN A 285 -6.97 19.39 13.56
C ASN A 285 -7.53 18.00 13.86
N LEU A 286 -8.81 17.88 14.22
CA LEU A 286 -9.48 16.58 14.39
C LEU A 286 -9.58 15.83 13.07
N GLU A 287 -9.87 16.50 11.96
CA GLU A 287 -9.87 15.87 10.63
C GLU A 287 -8.52 15.25 10.29
N LYS A 288 -7.41 15.93 10.60
CA LYS A 288 -6.05 15.38 10.42
C LYS A 288 -5.84 14.13 11.29
N VAL A 289 -6.29 14.15 12.54
CA VAL A 289 -6.17 12.99 13.44
C VAL A 289 -7.03 11.83 12.92
N TYR A 290 -8.28 12.07 12.57
CA TYR A 290 -9.19 11.03 12.05
C TYR A 290 -8.69 10.43 10.75
N LEU A 291 -8.07 11.22 9.88
CA LEU A 291 -7.44 10.68 8.68
C LEU A 291 -6.31 9.70 9.02
N GLN A 292 -5.48 9.99 10.01
CA GLN A 292 -4.40 9.10 10.43
C GLN A 292 -4.93 7.85 11.15
N GLN A 293 -6.02 7.97 11.90
CA GLN A 293 -6.73 6.83 12.47
C GLN A 293 -7.33 5.96 11.34
N TYR A 294 -8.01 6.57 10.36
CA TYR A 294 -8.54 5.87 9.18
C TYR A 294 -7.46 5.08 8.43
N ILE A 295 -6.30 5.69 8.22
CA ILE A 295 -5.15 5.04 7.58
C ILE A 295 -4.62 3.90 8.45
N HIS A 296 -4.51 4.10 9.76
CA HIS A 296 -4.02 3.06 10.67
C HIS A 296 -4.95 1.84 10.70
N PHE A 297 -6.26 2.06 10.68
CA PHE A 297 -7.26 1.00 10.77
C PHE A 297 -7.68 0.41 9.41
N ILE A 298 -6.92 0.63 8.33
CA ILE A 298 -7.29 0.15 6.99
C ILE A 298 -7.59 -1.35 6.92
N PHE A 299 -6.93 -2.15 7.76
CA PHE A 299 -7.15 -3.58 7.88
C PHE A 299 -8.14 -3.98 9.00
N PHE A 300 -8.74 -3.00 9.65
CA PHE A 300 -9.67 -3.18 10.77
C PHE A 300 -10.99 -2.46 10.47
N PRO A 301 -11.80 -2.97 9.52
CA PRO A 301 -13.00 -2.27 9.06
C PRO A 301 -14.06 -2.05 10.15
N ALA A 302 -14.06 -2.89 11.20
CA ALA A 302 -14.94 -2.69 12.35
C ALA A 302 -14.53 -1.44 13.15
N ASP A 303 -13.25 -1.23 13.36
CA ASP A 303 -12.72 -0.06 14.08
C ASP A 303 -12.89 1.21 13.25
N GLN A 304 -12.66 1.14 11.93
CA GLN A 304 -12.98 2.24 11.02
C GLN A 304 -14.46 2.65 11.11
N TYR A 305 -15.37 1.68 11.16
CA TYR A 305 -16.81 1.96 11.23
C TYR A 305 -17.24 2.61 12.56
N ILE A 306 -16.62 2.22 13.66
CA ILE A 306 -16.92 2.80 14.99
C ILE A 306 -16.45 4.27 15.06
N MET A 307 -15.50 4.67 14.24
CA MET A 307 -14.91 6.02 14.22
C MET A 307 -15.61 6.99 13.26
N MET A 308 -16.51 6.51 12.41
CA MET A 308 -17.39 7.35 11.58
C MET A 308 -18.57 7.88 12.36
#